data_acdce5af4c41c14ec7b7e066740dbca8
#
_entry.id   acdce5af4c41c14ec7b7e066740dbca8
#
_cell.length_a   1.000
_cell.length_b   1.000
_cell.length_c   1.000
_cell.angle_alpha   90.00
_cell.angle_beta   90.00
_cell.angle_gamma   90.00
#
_symmetry.space_group_name_H-M   'P 1'
#
loop_
_entity.id
_entity.type
_entity.pdbx_description
1 polymer ?
#
loop_
_entity_poly.entity_id
_entity_poly.type
_entity_poly.pdbx_seq_one_letter_code
_entity_poly.pdbx_strand_id
1 'polypeptide(L)'
;MIHDGSSLIENELDLQIRRAAMAWLDQRCTDNNPLIRRDELLNDFYFEGTRLPLVDPNRGIRKPRSMVAALSILTTYTPPGRRSPYEDAPAKDGLLRYKYRGEDPQQPDNIALRRAYQWKLPLIWFYGVATGIYLPRNPVWLVGDEPQHLQFAVALDQAQLFIPHNAELDTDQRRYVERLTRKRLHQPVFRERVLQAYEKSCAMCHLRHVQLLDAAHILRDSHPQGIPAVSNGLALCKIHHAAYDKNVLGLRPAGDERTQLELAPFTPGLA
;
A
#
# COMPACT_ATOMS: atom_id res chain seq x y z
N MET A 1 39.38 -10.68 -15.26
CA MET A 1 38.14 -10.90 -14.48
C MET A 1 37.09 -11.36 -15.47
N ILE A 2 36.84 -12.65 -15.52
CA ILE A 2 35.86 -13.28 -16.41
C ILE A 2 34.50 -13.03 -15.70
N HIS A 3 33.71 -12.09 -16.19
CA HIS A 3 32.29 -12.00 -15.79
C HIS A 3 31.58 -13.25 -16.34
N ASP A 4 31.19 -14.10 -15.42
CA ASP A 4 30.53 -15.36 -15.66
C ASP A 4 29.23 -15.14 -16.44
N GLY A 5 29.15 -15.70 -17.67
CA GLY A 5 27.96 -15.59 -18.52
C GLY A 5 26.67 -16.14 -17.87
N SER A 6 26.79 -17.02 -16.89
CA SER A 6 25.69 -17.55 -16.05
C SER A 6 24.99 -16.43 -15.27
N SER A 7 25.71 -15.50 -14.68
CA SER A 7 25.20 -14.37 -13.92
C SER A 7 24.38 -13.38 -14.78
N LEU A 8 24.75 -13.19 -16.03
CA LEU A 8 24.01 -12.32 -16.96
C LEU A 8 22.70 -12.92 -17.42
N ILE A 9 22.68 -14.24 -17.67
CA ILE A 9 21.46 -14.98 -18.07
C ILE A 9 20.47 -15.05 -16.91
N GLU A 10 20.93 -15.31 -15.69
CA GLU A 10 20.08 -15.33 -14.49
C GLU A 10 19.46 -13.97 -14.20
N ASN A 11 20.18 -12.88 -14.45
CA ASN A 11 19.66 -11.53 -14.27
C ASN A 11 18.61 -11.17 -15.34
N GLU A 12 18.79 -11.62 -16.59
CA GLU A 12 17.82 -11.37 -17.67
C GLU A 12 16.50 -12.11 -17.39
N LEU A 13 16.55 -13.39 -16.99
CA LEU A 13 15.36 -14.16 -16.60
C LEU A 13 14.62 -13.50 -15.41
N ASP A 14 15.37 -13.04 -14.39
CA ASP A 14 14.80 -12.34 -13.23
C ASP A 14 14.03 -11.09 -13.68
N LEU A 15 14.59 -10.29 -14.59
CA LEU A 15 13.93 -9.10 -15.14
C LEU A 15 12.70 -9.43 -15.98
N GLN A 16 12.73 -10.50 -16.78
CA GLN A 16 11.59 -10.95 -17.58
C GLN A 16 10.43 -11.39 -16.71
N ILE A 17 10.70 -12.17 -15.65
CA ILE A 17 9.69 -12.58 -14.68
C ILE A 17 9.06 -11.36 -13.99
N ARG A 18 9.86 -10.36 -13.57
CA ARG A 18 9.34 -9.13 -12.94
C ARG A 18 8.42 -8.36 -13.88
N ARG A 19 8.86 -8.13 -15.12
CA ARG A 19 8.05 -7.42 -16.12
C ARG A 19 6.73 -8.14 -16.39
N ALA A 20 6.77 -9.47 -16.58
CA ALA A 20 5.59 -10.27 -16.80
C ALA A 20 4.62 -10.24 -15.59
N ALA A 21 5.14 -10.36 -14.36
CA ALA A 21 4.33 -10.30 -13.15
C ALA A 21 3.66 -8.93 -12.96
N MET A 22 4.39 -7.84 -13.18
CA MET A 22 3.85 -6.49 -13.09
C MET A 22 2.80 -6.22 -14.17
N ALA A 23 3.06 -6.61 -15.42
CA ALA A 23 2.10 -6.48 -16.52
C ALA A 23 0.81 -7.29 -16.26
N TRP A 24 0.94 -8.51 -15.70
CA TRP A 24 -0.22 -9.30 -15.29
C TRP A 24 -1.04 -8.62 -14.20
N LEU A 25 -0.39 -8.01 -13.20
CA LEU A 25 -1.06 -7.25 -12.15
C LEU A 25 -1.76 -6.01 -12.71
N ASP A 26 -1.13 -5.27 -13.62
CA ASP A 26 -1.71 -4.07 -14.24
C ASP A 26 -2.97 -4.40 -15.06
N GLN A 27 -3.02 -5.58 -15.68
CA GLN A 27 -4.22 -6.09 -16.38
C GLN A 27 -5.30 -6.55 -15.38
N ARG A 28 -4.90 -7.16 -14.27
CA ARG A 28 -5.80 -7.77 -13.29
C ARG A 28 -6.38 -6.74 -12.31
N CYS A 29 -5.58 -5.74 -11.95
CA CYS A 29 -5.91 -4.68 -11.00
C CYS A 29 -6.05 -3.34 -11.73
N THR A 30 -7.28 -2.97 -12.02
CA THR A 30 -7.61 -1.69 -12.66
C THR A 30 -8.06 -0.66 -11.61
N ASP A 31 -8.21 0.61 -12.00
CA ASP A 31 -8.75 1.67 -11.12
C ASP A 31 -10.12 1.32 -10.53
N ASN A 32 -10.92 0.55 -11.27
CA ASN A 32 -12.25 0.10 -10.85
C ASN A 32 -12.22 -1.16 -9.97
N ASN A 33 -11.15 -1.94 -10.05
CA ASN A 33 -10.95 -3.16 -9.27
C ASN A 33 -9.47 -3.27 -8.89
N PRO A 34 -8.98 -2.41 -7.97
CA PRO A 34 -7.55 -2.34 -7.65
C PRO A 34 -7.08 -3.46 -6.72
N LEU A 35 -7.99 -4.31 -6.26
CA LEU A 35 -7.71 -5.34 -5.27
C LEU A 35 -7.51 -6.72 -5.90
N ILE A 36 -6.68 -7.52 -5.25
CA ILE A 36 -6.43 -8.91 -5.63
C ILE A 36 -6.50 -9.81 -4.40
N ARG A 37 -6.99 -11.02 -4.60
CA ARG A 37 -7.13 -12.02 -3.54
C ARG A 37 -5.84 -12.84 -3.41
N ARG A 38 -5.62 -13.37 -2.20
CA ARG A 38 -4.48 -14.21 -1.91
C ARG A 38 -4.42 -15.48 -2.76
N ASP A 39 -5.56 -16.11 -2.98
CA ASP A 39 -5.65 -17.31 -3.82
C ASP A 39 -5.23 -17.05 -5.27
N GLU A 40 -5.61 -15.90 -5.85
CA GLU A 40 -5.17 -15.48 -7.19
C GLU A 40 -3.63 -15.27 -7.22
N LEU A 41 -3.06 -14.63 -6.20
CA LEU A 41 -1.61 -14.43 -6.08
C LEU A 41 -0.82 -15.74 -5.96
N LEU A 42 -1.44 -16.77 -5.40
CA LEU A 42 -0.83 -18.09 -5.22
C LEU A 42 -0.96 -18.98 -6.46
N ASN A 43 -2.04 -18.80 -7.26
CA ASN A 43 -2.43 -19.82 -8.23
C ASN A 43 -2.52 -19.33 -9.68
N ASP A 44 -2.77 -18.03 -9.94
CA ASP A 44 -3.26 -17.58 -11.25
C ASP A 44 -2.18 -16.92 -12.12
N PHE A 45 -0.99 -16.68 -11.60
CA PHE A 45 0.11 -16.18 -12.41
C PHE A 45 0.98 -17.33 -12.95
N TYR A 46 1.20 -17.31 -14.26
CA TYR A 46 2.06 -18.25 -14.99
C TYR A 46 3.13 -17.50 -15.77
N PHE A 47 4.34 -17.99 -15.74
CA PHE A 47 5.43 -17.53 -16.56
C PHE A 47 5.90 -18.69 -17.45
N GLU A 48 5.85 -18.51 -18.79
CA GLU A 48 6.20 -19.56 -19.77
C GLU A 48 5.51 -20.91 -19.50
N GLY A 49 4.21 -20.85 -19.19
CA GLY A 49 3.40 -22.05 -18.92
C GLY A 49 3.62 -22.68 -17.53
N THR A 50 4.56 -22.17 -16.75
CA THR A 50 4.83 -22.67 -15.39
C THR A 50 4.18 -21.74 -14.36
N ARG A 51 3.41 -22.33 -13.43
CA ARG A 51 2.81 -21.58 -12.33
C ARG A 51 3.89 -20.98 -11.42
N LEU A 52 3.84 -19.69 -11.20
CA LEU A 52 4.79 -18.95 -10.39
C LEU A 52 4.04 -18.09 -9.36
N PRO A 53 3.86 -18.56 -8.10
CA PRO A 53 3.21 -17.77 -7.06
C PRO A 53 3.90 -16.43 -6.83
N LEU A 54 3.12 -15.35 -6.80
CA LEU A 54 3.62 -13.99 -6.55
C LEU A 54 3.84 -13.68 -5.07
N VAL A 55 3.26 -14.49 -4.18
CA VAL A 55 3.46 -14.41 -2.71
C VAL A 55 3.90 -15.75 -2.16
N ASP A 56 4.52 -15.73 -0.99
CA ASP A 56 4.81 -16.95 -0.24
C ASP A 56 3.60 -17.32 0.65
N PRO A 57 3.23 -18.60 0.78
CA PRO A 57 2.11 -19.01 1.63
C PRO A 57 2.28 -18.63 3.11
N ASN A 58 3.53 -18.59 3.62
CA ASN A 58 3.82 -18.47 5.05
C ASN A 58 4.73 -17.29 5.40
N ARG A 59 5.20 -16.53 4.38
CA ARG A 59 6.22 -15.50 4.57
C ARG A 59 5.79 -14.19 3.94
N GLY A 60 6.32 -13.09 4.49
CA GLY A 60 6.12 -11.75 3.92
C GLY A 60 7.00 -11.43 2.72
N ILE A 61 8.01 -12.27 2.44
CA ILE A 61 8.98 -12.06 1.37
C ILE A 61 8.93 -13.25 0.41
N ARG A 62 8.75 -12.98 -0.87
CA ARG A 62 8.73 -14.01 -1.91
C ARG A 62 9.97 -13.90 -2.79
N LYS A 63 10.77 -14.96 -2.82
CA LYS A 63 11.82 -15.20 -3.81
C LYS A 63 11.55 -16.54 -4.49
N PRO A 64 11.11 -16.57 -5.76
CA PRO A 64 11.05 -17.79 -6.57
C PRO A 64 12.43 -18.46 -6.70
N ARG A 65 12.46 -19.78 -6.88
CA ARG A 65 13.74 -20.51 -7.03
C ARG A 65 14.52 -20.08 -8.27
N SER A 66 13.80 -19.75 -9.35
CA SER A 66 14.36 -19.28 -10.62
C SER A 66 14.88 -17.85 -10.59
N MET A 67 14.72 -17.12 -9.49
CA MET A 67 15.11 -15.72 -9.38
C MET A 67 16.30 -15.56 -8.42
N VAL A 68 17.13 -14.58 -8.69
CA VAL A 68 18.33 -14.26 -7.89
C VAL A 68 18.02 -13.35 -6.70
N ALA A 69 16.96 -12.54 -6.80
CA ALA A 69 16.54 -11.59 -5.78
C ALA A 69 15.04 -11.76 -5.43
N ALA A 70 14.58 -11.12 -4.37
CA ALA A 70 13.17 -11.10 -3.98
C ALA A 70 12.31 -10.49 -5.10
N LEU A 71 11.16 -11.09 -5.39
CA LEU A 71 10.16 -10.62 -6.35
C LEU A 71 9.17 -9.68 -5.69
N SER A 72 8.69 -10.04 -4.51
CA SER A 72 7.65 -9.29 -3.83
C SER A 72 7.81 -9.29 -2.31
N ILE A 73 7.16 -8.29 -1.71
CA ILE A 73 6.97 -8.15 -0.26
C ILE A 73 5.48 -8.03 0.04
N LEU A 74 5.09 -8.44 1.24
CA LEU A 74 3.69 -8.48 1.66
C LEU A 74 3.57 -7.94 3.08
N THR A 75 2.68 -6.96 3.27
CA THR A 75 2.22 -6.50 4.58
C THR A 75 0.81 -7.03 4.83
N THR A 76 0.62 -7.77 5.91
CA THR A 76 -0.68 -8.33 6.26
C THR A 76 -1.63 -7.26 6.81
N TYR A 77 -2.93 -7.45 6.58
CA TYR A 77 -3.95 -6.62 7.21
C TYR A 77 -3.98 -6.87 8.72
N THR A 78 -3.97 -5.79 9.48
CA THR A 78 -4.18 -5.82 10.94
C THR A 78 -5.56 -5.24 11.22
N PRO A 79 -6.48 -6.03 11.80
CA PRO A 79 -7.81 -5.55 12.18
C PRO A 79 -7.74 -4.40 13.20
N PRO A 80 -8.74 -3.51 13.21
CA PRO A 80 -8.84 -2.46 14.22
C PRO A 80 -8.73 -3.01 15.65
N GLY A 81 -8.03 -2.29 16.53
CA GLY A 81 -7.80 -2.69 17.93
C GLY A 81 -6.63 -3.66 18.14
N ARG A 82 -5.98 -4.14 17.09
CA ARG A 82 -4.70 -4.87 17.21
C ARG A 82 -3.53 -3.98 16.80
N ARG A 83 -2.40 -4.12 17.50
CA ARG A 83 -1.17 -3.42 17.11
C ARG A 83 -0.65 -3.99 15.80
N SER A 84 -0.39 -3.11 14.83
CA SER A 84 0.29 -3.54 13.59
C SER A 84 1.70 -4.01 13.93
N PRO A 85 2.14 -5.16 13.44
CA PRO A 85 3.53 -5.60 13.59
C PRO A 85 4.51 -4.70 12.83
N TYR A 86 4.02 -3.87 11.94
CA TYR A 86 4.81 -2.95 11.13
C TYR A 86 4.30 -1.52 11.36
N GLU A 87 5.19 -0.64 11.82
CA GLU A 87 4.93 0.80 11.83
C GLU A 87 5.16 1.30 10.39
N ASP A 88 4.06 1.47 9.65
CA ASP A 88 4.06 2.02 8.30
C ASP A 88 4.18 3.55 8.29
N ALA A 89 4.63 4.15 9.41
CA ALA A 89 4.84 5.58 9.50
C ALA A 89 6.06 5.98 8.66
N PRO A 90 5.98 7.08 7.88
CA PRO A 90 7.14 7.62 7.21
C PRO A 90 8.22 7.97 8.24
N ALA A 91 9.47 7.57 7.98
CA ALA A 91 10.60 8.01 8.78
C ALA A 91 10.92 9.49 8.52
N LYS A 92 11.95 10.03 9.18
CA LYS A 92 12.34 11.46 9.04
C LYS A 92 12.65 11.87 7.60
N ASP A 93 13.06 10.92 6.75
CA ASP A 93 13.29 11.08 5.32
C ASP A 93 12.01 10.89 4.47
N GLY A 94 10.86 10.66 5.10
CA GLY A 94 9.57 10.46 4.44
C GLY A 94 9.41 9.13 3.69
N LEU A 95 10.44 8.28 3.68
CA LEU A 95 10.39 6.95 3.08
C LEU A 95 9.73 5.94 4.03
N LEU A 96 9.04 4.97 3.47
CA LEU A 96 8.48 3.86 4.24
C LEU A 96 9.57 2.88 4.67
N ARG A 97 9.28 2.11 5.70
CA ARG A 97 10.15 1.05 6.20
C ARG A 97 9.49 -0.31 6.10
N TYR A 98 10.23 -1.26 5.57
CA TYR A 98 9.85 -2.67 5.55
C TYR A 98 10.78 -3.48 6.45
N LYS A 99 10.21 -4.14 7.45
CA LYS A 99 11.00 -4.89 8.45
C LYS A 99 11.64 -6.13 7.87
N TYR A 100 12.80 -6.48 8.40
CA TYR A 100 13.44 -7.77 8.15
C TYR A 100 12.52 -8.91 8.59
N ARG A 101 12.75 -10.07 8.03
CA ARG A 101 12.22 -11.30 8.57
C ARG A 101 13.08 -11.76 9.74
N GLY A 102 12.51 -11.76 10.96
CA GLY A 102 13.27 -12.10 12.17
C GLY A 102 14.38 -11.09 12.49
N GLU A 103 15.27 -11.50 13.38
CA GLU A 103 16.33 -10.65 13.91
C GLU A 103 17.69 -10.87 13.23
N ASP A 104 17.83 -11.93 12.44
CA ASP A 104 19.07 -12.26 11.73
C ASP A 104 19.15 -11.55 10.37
N PRO A 105 20.07 -10.60 10.17
CA PRO A 105 20.30 -9.96 8.87
C PRO A 105 20.73 -10.92 7.77
N GLN A 106 21.31 -12.07 8.11
CA GLN A 106 21.80 -13.08 7.17
C GLN A 106 20.73 -14.12 6.78
N GLN A 107 19.54 -14.00 7.30
CA GLN A 107 18.45 -14.87 6.92
C GLN A 107 18.20 -14.81 5.40
N PRO A 108 17.95 -15.95 4.72
CA PRO A 108 17.85 -16.01 3.25
C PRO A 108 16.87 -15.04 2.62
N ASP A 109 15.75 -14.74 3.28
CA ASP A 109 14.75 -13.79 2.78
C ASP A 109 15.29 -12.35 2.83
N ASN A 110 16.05 -11.99 3.88
CA ASN A 110 16.70 -10.67 4.01
C ASN A 110 17.83 -10.51 2.99
N ILE A 111 18.60 -11.58 2.74
CA ILE A 111 19.62 -11.61 1.68
C ILE A 111 18.96 -11.41 0.31
N ALA A 112 17.80 -12.02 0.06
CA ALA A 112 17.09 -11.87 -1.20
C ALA A 112 16.60 -10.42 -1.43
N LEU A 113 16.16 -9.72 -0.37
CA LEU A 113 15.84 -8.30 -0.43
C LEU A 113 17.09 -7.44 -0.64
N ARG A 114 18.19 -7.75 0.08
CA ARG A 114 19.46 -7.02 -0.08
C ARG A 114 20.00 -7.11 -1.50
N ARG A 115 19.86 -8.25 -2.18
CA ARG A 115 20.19 -8.38 -3.61
C ARG A 115 19.32 -7.49 -4.48
N ALA A 116 17.99 -7.43 -4.21
CA ALA A 116 17.11 -6.51 -4.95
C ALA A 116 17.53 -5.05 -4.75
N TYR A 117 17.94 -4.66 -3.54
CA TYR A 117 18.49 -3.35 -3.24
C TYR A 117 19.79 -3.07 -4.03
N GLN A 118 20.78 -3.97 -3.93
CA GLN A 118 22.09 -3.81 -4.56
C GLN A 118 22.02 -3.71 -6.09
N TRP A 119 21.10 -4.47 -6.71
CA TRP A 119 20.91 -4.48 -8.15
C TRP A 119 19.81 -3.53 -8.63
N LYS A 120 19.26 -2.74 -7.73
CA LYS A 120 18.20 -1.75 -8.02
C LYS A 120 17.00 -2.37 -8.73
N LEU A 121 16.66 -3.62 -8.39
CA LEU A 121 15.57 -4.34 -9.01
C LEU A 121 14.22 -3.87 -8.46
N PRO A 122 13.22 -3.66 -9.32
CA PRO A 122 11.88 -3.31 -8.87
C PRO A 122 11.21 -4.50 -8.19
N LEU A 123 10.47 -4.24 -7.12
CA LEU A 123 9.68 -5.19 -6.36
C LEU A 123 8.19 -4.92 -6.56
N ILE A 124 7.39 -5.89 -6.17
CA ILE A 124 5.94 -5.76 -6.00
C ILE A 124 5.65 -5.74 -4.50
N TRP A 125 4.89 -4.75 -4.01
CA TRP A 125 4.42 -4.70 -2.63
C TRP A 125 2.92 -5.00 -2.56
N PHE A 126 2.55 -6.10 -1.92
CA PHE A 126 1.17 -6.46 -1.63
C PHE A 126 0.78 -5.93 -0.26
N TYR A 127 -0.03 -4.87 -0.22
CA TYR A 127 -0.46 -4.22 1.01
C TYR A 127 -1.84 -4.70 1.43
N GLY A 128 -1.96 -5.30 2.62
CA GLY A 128 -3.19 -5.87 3.15
C GLY A 128 -4.27 -4.83 3.43
N VAL A 129 -5.42 -4.98 2.81
CA VAL A 129 -6.59 -4.10 2.97
C VAL A 129 -7.64 -4.78 3.85
N ALA A 130 -7.84 -6.06 3.67
CA ALA A 130 -8.67 -6.94 4.49
C ALA A 130 -8.02 -8.33 4.55
N THR A 131 -8.58 -9.24 5.32
CA THR A 131 -8.08 -10.62 5.42
C THR A 131 -8.08 -11.29 4.05
N GLY A 132 -6.89 -11.66 3.56
CA GLY A 132 -6.70 -12.30 2.26
C GLY A 132 -6.92 -11.40 1.05
N ILE A 133 -7.07 -10.09 1.24
CA ILE A 133 -7.29 -9.10 0.16
C ILE A 133 -6.16 -8.06 0.20
N TYR A 134 -5.54 -7.83 -0.94
CA TYR A 134 -4.37 -6.97 -1.07
C TYR A 134 -4.54 -5.90 -2.13
N LEU A 135 -3.89 -4.77 -1.91
CA LEU A 135 -3.67 -3.71 -2.86
C LEU A 135 -2.23 -3.83 -3.37
N PRO A 136 -2.00 -4.23 -4.63
CA PRO A 136 -0.66 -4.28 -5.19
C PRO A 136 -0.11 -2.87 -5.42
N ARG A 137 1.18 -2.69 -5.17
CA ARG A 137 1.97 -1.53 -5.52
C ARG A 137 3.20 -1.98 -6.28
N ASN A 138 3.29 -1.60 -7.52
CA ASN A 138 4.40 -1.92 -8.42
C ASN A 138 4.61 -0.78 -9.45
N PRO A 139 5.84 -0.53 -9.86
CA PRO A 139 7.06 -0.98 -9.19
C PRO A 139 7.32 -0.22 -7.88
N VAL A 140 7.96 -0.89 -6.91
CA VAL A 140 8.56 -0.27 -5.72
C VAL A 140 10.04 -0.65 -5.64
N TRP A 141 10.85 0.13 -4.95
CA TRP A 141 12.29 -0.14 -4.86
C TRP A 141 12.78 -0.05 -3.42
N LEU A 142 13.78 -0.85 -3.11
CA LEU A 142 14.56 -0.67 -1.89
C LEU A 142 15.65 0.38 -2.16
N VAL A 143 15.74 1.37 -1.31
CA VAL A 143 16.68 2.50 -1.44
C VAL A 143 17.65 2.61 -0.27
N GLY A 144 17.47 1.80 0.77
CA GLY A 144 18.36 1.70 1.92
C GLY A 144 18.26 0.35 2.61
N ASP A 145 19.37 -0.11 3.15
CA ASP A 145 19.47 -1.25 4.06
C ASP A 145 19.92 -0.73 5.42
N GLU A 146 19.10 -0.93 6.45
CA GLU A 146 19.30 -0.41 7.81
C GLU A 146 19.40 -1.56 8.82
N PRO A 147 20.53 -2.30 8.85
CA PRO A 147 20.66 -3.50 9.69
C PRO A 147 20.53 -3.21 11.19
N GLN A 148 20.91 -2.01 11.66
CA GLN A 148 20.78 -1.61 13.07
C GLN A 148 19.32 -1.51 13.51
N HIS A 149 18.39 -1.27 12.57
CA HIS A 149 16.95 -1.17 12.79
C HIS A 149 16.17 -2.37 12.24
N LEU A 150 16.88 -3.37 11.68
CA LEU A 150 16.33 -4.56 11.05
C LEU A 150 15.25 -4.23 10.01
N GLN A 151 15.58 -3.34 9.06
CA GLN A 151 14.61 -2.86 8.07
C GLN A 151 15.27 -2.35 6.78
N PHE A 152 14.44 -2.24 5.74
CA PHE A 152 14.78 -1.60 4.47
C PHE A 152 13.97 -0.33 4.28
N ALA A 153 14.60 0.71 3.70
CA ALA A 153 13.89 1.89 3.21
C ALA A 153 13.28 1.59 1.83
N VAL A 154 12.02 1.97 1.63
CA VAL A 154 11.23 1.66 0.44
C VAL A 154 10.79 2.93 -0.26
N ALA A 155 11.04 3.03 -1.56
CA ALA A 155 10.52 4.04 -2.46
C ALA A 155 9.29 3.50 -3.22
N LEU A 156 8.20 4.26 -3.21
CA LEU A 156 6.96 3.96 -3.91
C LEU A 156 6.88 4.63 -5.30
N ASP A 157 7.85 5.48 -5.61
CA ASP A 157 7.88 6.25 -6.86
C ASP A 157 9.32 6.46 -7.31
N GLN A 158 9.53 6.59 -8.63
CA GLN A 158 10.85 6.88 -9.19
C GLN A 158 11.46 8.18 -8.65
N ALA A 159 10.64 9.19 -8.36
CA ALA A 159 11.11 10.43 -7.77
C ALA A 159 11.76 10.24 -6.38
N GLN A 160 11.33 9.20 -5.64
CA GLN A 160 11.91 8.86 -4.34
C GLN A 160 13.24 8.10 -4.43
N LEU A 161 13.62 7.57 -5.61
CA LEU A 161 14.90 6.89 -5.81
C LEU A 161 16.11 7.79 -5.58
N PHE A 162 15.94 9.10 -5.77
CA PHE A 162 16.99 10.09 -5.63
C PHE A 162 17.09 10.67 -4.21
N ILE A 163 16.21 10.24 -3.29
CA ILE A 163 16.23 10.67 -1.89
C ILE A 163 17.22 9.77 -1.15
N PRO A 164 18.32 10.30 -0.60
CA PRO A 164 19.19 9.50 0.22
C PRO A 164 18.43 9.02 1.47
N HIS A 165 18.44 7.72 1.74
CA HIS A 165 17.88 7.20 2.97
C HIS A 165 18.64 7.80 4.18
N ASN A 166 17.91 8.06 5.27
CA ASN A 166 18.40 8.77 6.45
C ASN A 166 18.84 10.23 6.22
N ALA A 167 18.50 10.83 5.06
CA ALA A 167 18.77 12.24 4.85
C ALA A 167 17.89 13.11 5.77
N GLU A 168 18.48 14.17 6.29
CA GLU A 168 17.70 15.27 6.86
C GLU A 168 17.13 16.11 5.72
N LEU A 169 15.89 15.84 5.36
CA LEU A 169 15.18 16.59 4.33
C LEU A 169 14.80 17.98 4.88
N ASP A 170 14.92 18.99 4.02
CA ASP A 170 14.30 20.27 4.31
C ASP A 170 12.76 20.16 4.37
N THR A 171 12.09 21.21 4.84
CA THR A 171 10.63 21.18 5.06
C THR A 171 9.85 20.90 3.77
N ASP A 172 10.27 21.42 2.63
CA ASP A 172 9.56 21.29 1.37
C ASP A 172 9.78 19.91 0.74
N GLN A 173 11.00 19.41 0.79
CA GLN A 173 11.33 18.04 0.39
C GLN A 173 10.55 17.02 1.21
N ARG A 174 10.51 17.17 2.54
CA ARG A 174 9.73 16.31 3.43
C ARG A 174 8.25 16.31 3.07
N ARG A 175 7.63 17.48 2.91
CA ARG A 175 6.23 17.62 2.49
C ARG A 175 5.96 16.97 1.14
N TYR A 176 6.89 17.07 0.20
CA TYR A 176 6.77 16.42 -1.10
C TYR A 176 6.76 14.91 -0.99
N VAL A 177 7.70 14.32 -0.27
CA VAL A 177 7.79 12.86 -0.07
C VAL A 177 6.60 12.31 0.69
N GLU A 178 6.18 12.96 1.78
CA GLU A 178 4.99 12.60 2.55
C GLU A 178 3.72 12.65 1.67
N ARG A 179 3.60 13.67 0.81
CA ARG A 179 2.49 13.77 -0.14
C ARG A 179 2.49 12.62 -1.16
N LEU A 180 3.66 12.23 -1.68
CA LEU A 180 3.78 11.08 -2.58
C LEU A 180 3.37 9.78 -1.88
N THR A 181 3.88 9.52 -0.71
CA THR A 181 3.56 8.35 0.10
C THR A 181 2.07 8.29 0.42
N ARG A 182 1.49 9.42 0.85
CA ARG A 182 0.06 9.55 1.11
C ARG A 182 -0.76 9.22 -0.14
N LYS A 183 -0.46 9.85 -1.27
CA LYS A 183 -1.17 9.65 -2.53
C LYS A 183 -1.03 8.23 -3.06
N ARG A 184 0.17 7.64 -2.97
CA ARG A 184 0.47 6.33 -3.56
C ARG A 184 0.01 5.16 -2.71
N LEU A 185 -0.01 5.29 -1.38
CA LEU A 185 -0.33 4.18 -0.49
C LEU A 185 -1.49 4.50 0.46
N HIS A 186 -1.38 5.55 1.28
CA HIS A 186 -2.31 5.76 2.40
C HIS A 186 -3.74 6.03 1.93
N GLN A 187 -3.94 6.94 0.98
CA GLN A 187 -5.27 7.27 0.47
C GLN A 187 -5.95 6.08 -0.24
N PRO A 188 -5.28 5.36 -1.17
CA PRO A 188 -5.88 4.18 -1.77
C PRO A 188 -6.18 3.06 -0.77
N VAL A 189 -5.28 2.79 0.19
CA VAL A 189 -5.51 1.80 1.24
C VAL A 189 -6.69 2.20 2.13
N PHE A 190 -6.75 3.45 2.56
CA PHE A 190 -7.85 3.99 3.36
C PHE A 190 -9.18 3.83 2.62
N ARG A 191 -9.22 4.29 1.35
CA ARG A 191 -10.41 4.17 0.50
C ARG A 191 -10.92 2.72 0.45
N GLU A 192 -10.05 1.78 0.11
CA GLU A 192 -10.46 0.38 -0.04
C GLU A 192 -10.90 -0.24 1.29
N ARG A 193 -10.24 0.08 2.40
CA ARG A 193 -10.65 -0.38 3.74
C ARG A 193 -12.03 0.15 4.13
N VAL A 194 -12.28 1.43 3.90
CA VAL A 194 -13.59 2.05 4.17
C VAL A 194 -14.65 1.43 3.27
N LEU A 195 -14.42 1.33 1.97
CA LEU A 195 -15.40 0.73 1.05
C LEU A 195 -15.70 -0.74 1.40
N GLN A 196 -14.71 -1.52 1.83
CA GLN A 196 -14.94 -2.90 2.30
C GLN A 196 -15.80 -2.94 3.57
N ALA A 197 -15.52 -2.06 4.54
CA ALA A 197 -16.27 -1.98 5.78
C ALA A 197 -17.75 -1.58 5.58
N TYR A 198 -18.02 -0.79 4.54
CA TYR A 198 -19.37 -0.35 4.15
C TYR A 198 -20.00 -1.25 3.05
N GLU A 199 -19.46 -2.46 2.84
CA GLU A 199 -19.96 -3.40 1.82
C GLU A 199 -20.11 -2.79 0.42
N LYS A 200 -19.17 -1.87 0.07
CA LYS A 200 -19.16 -1.12 -1.20
C LYS A 200 -20.48 -0.40 -1.47
N SER A 201 -21.07 0.20 -0.43
CA SER A 201 -22.32 0.94 -0.48
C SER A 201 -22.14 2.34 0.10
N CYS A 202 -22.79 3.34 -0.51
CA CYS A 202 -22.88 4.68 0.07
C CYS A 202 -23.63 4.65 1.40
N ALA A 203 -23.07 5.20 2.46
CA ALA A 203 -23.67 5.25 3.78
C ALA A 203 -25.00 6.00 3.82
N MET A 204 -25.30 6.87 2.83
CA MET A 204 -26.51 7.68 2.78
C MET A 204 -27.59 7.15 1.84
N CYS A 205 -27.25 6.93 0.57
CA CYS A 205 -28.22 6.54 -0.46
C CYS A 205 -28.11 5.08 -0.89
N HIS A 206 -27.22 4.31 -0.27
CA HIS A 206 -27.00 2.88 -0.57
C HIS A 206 -26.61 2.57 -2.02
N LEU A 207 -26.15 3.59 -2.78
CA LEU A 207 -25.61 3.38 -4.12
C LEU A 207 -24.43 2.40 -4.05
N ARG A 208 -24.42 1.35 -4.90
CA ARG A 208 -23.40 0.28 -4.93
C ARG A 208 -22.50 0.29 -6.16
N HIS A 209 -22.40 1.41 -6.87
CA HIS A 209 -21.48 1.58 -7.97
C HIS A 209 -20.10 2.02 -7.46
N VAL A 210 -19.16 1.08 -7.30
CA VAL A 210 -17.83 1.31 -6.73
C VAL A 210 -17.06 2.47 -7.37
N GLN A 211 -17.23 2.67 -8.69
CA GLN A 211 -16.63 3.79 -9.43
C GLN A 211 -17.13 5.17 -8.99
N LEU A 212 -18.33 5.21 -8.43
CA LEU A 212 -18.95 6.43 -7.92
C LEU A 212 -18.82 6.57 -6.40
N LEU A 213 -18.18 5.60 -5.73
CA LEU A 213 -17.95 5.64 -4.30
C LEU A 213 -16.55 6.15 -3.98
N ASP A 214 -16.45 6.84 -2.88
CA ASP A 214 -15.19 7.32 -2.32
C ASP A 214 -15.21 7.22 -0.78
N ALA A 215 -14.05 7.40 -0.14
CA ALA A 215 -13.93 7.45 1.31
C ALA A 215 -13.67 8.89 1.77
N ALA A 216 -14.65 9.45 2.47
CA ALA A 216 -14.50 10.74 3.14
C ALA A 216 -13.90 10.55 4.54
N HIS A 217 -12.98 11.44 4.94
CA HIS A 217 -12.48 11.49 6.31
C HIS A 217 -13.47 12.23 7.21
N ILE A 218 -13.78 11.68 8.38
CA ILE A 218 -14.58 12.37 9.43
C ILE A 218 -13.74 13.51 10.02
N LEU A 219 -12.57 13.18 10.54
CA LEU A 219 -11.53 14.16 10.90
C LEU A 219 -10.54 14.23 9.76
N ARG A 220 -10.35 15.40 9.20
CA ARG A 220 -9.46 15.64 8.05
C ARG A 220 -8.07 15.06 8.30
N ASP A 221 -7.44 14.56 7.27
CA ASP A 221 -6.07 14.01 7.28
C ASP A 221 -4.99 15.02 7.76
N SER A 222 -5.30 16.31 7.73
CA SER A 222 -4.48 17.39 8.32
C SER A 222 -4.65 17.55 9.84
N HIS A 223 -5.68 16.93 10.44
CA HIS A 223 -5.92 17.00 11.88
C HIS A 223 -5.02 16.00 12.62
N PRO A 224 -4.43 16.34 13.80
CA PRO A 224 -3.55 15.43 14.54
C PRO A 224 -4.14 14.05 14.85
N GLN A 225 -5.47 13.97 14.98
CA GLN A 225 -6.21 12.73 15.20
C GLN A 225 -6.87 12.18 13.91
N GLY A 226 -6.60 12.79 12.75
CA GLY A 226 -7.14 12.41 11.44
C GLY A 226 -6.44 11.19 10.85
N ILE A 227 -6.40 10.07 11.60
CA ILE A 227 -5.74 8.83 11.14
C ILE A 227 -6.52 8.18 10.00
N PRO A 228 -5.84 7.52 9.02
CA PRO A 228 -6.49 6.82 7.91
C PRO A 228 -7.01 5.43 8.36
N ALA A 229 -7.95 5.44 9.30
CA ALA A 229 -8.60 4.25 9.84
C ALA A 229 -10.07 4.22 9.44
N VAL A 230 -10.67 3.01 9.38
CA VAL A 230 -12.09 2.84 9.04
C VAL A 230 -12.99 3.64 9.99
N SER A 231 -12.65 3.71 11.29
CA SER A 231 -13.37 4.50 12.29
C SER A 231 -13.39 6.02 12.01
N ASN A 232 -12.47 6.50 11.17
CA ASN A 232 -12.40 7.89 10.71
C ASN A 232 -12.87 8.04 9.25
N GLY A 233 -13.61 7.06 8.72
CA GLY A 233 -14.00 7.02 7.32
C GLY A 233 -15.47 6.79 7.08
N LEU A 234 -16.00 7.41 6.03
CA LEU A 234 -17.36 7.23 5.52
C LEU A 234 -17.29 6.83 4.06
N ALA A 235 -17.98 5.75 3.67
CA ALA A 235 -18.18 5.45 2.26
C ALA A 235 -19.32 6.32 1.71
N LEU A 236 -19.00 7.25 0.83
CA LEU A 236 -19.97 8.16 0.23
C LEU A 236 -19.91 8.09 -1.30
N CYS A 237 -21.05 8.25 -1.96
CA CYS A 237 -21.03 8.50 -3.40
C CYS A 237 -20.49 9.92 -3.67
N LYS A 238 -20.03 10.19 -4.88
CA LYS A 238 -19.41 11.47 -5.25
C LYS A 238 -20.29 12.68 -4.95
N ILE A 239 -21.63 12.54 -5.04
CA ILE A 239 -22.56 13.61 -4.69
C ILE A 239 -22.56 13.88 -3.18
N HIS A 240 -22.72 12.83 -2.36
CA HIS A 240 -22.73 12.96 -0.91
C HIS A 240 -21.37 13.34 -0.35
N HIS A 241 -20.27 12.87 -0.96
CA HIS A 241 -18.91 13.29 -0.59
C HIS A 241 -18.70 14.79 -0.84
N ALA A 242 -19.10 15.27 -2.03
CA ALA A 242 -19.02 16.70 -2.34
C ALA A 242 -19.90 17.57 -1.41
N ALA A 243 -21.09 17.09 -1.05
CA ALA A 243 -21.95 17.78 -0.10
C ALA A 243 -21.37 17.81 1.32
N TYR A 244 -20.74 16.72 1.75
CA TYR A 244 -20.05 16.62 3.02
C TYR A 244 -18.84 17.57 3.10
N ASP A 245 -17.99 17.59 2.07
CA ASP A 245 -16.83 18.48 1.99
C ASP A 245 -17.19 19.96 1.97
N LYS A 246 -18.41 20.28 1.48
CA LYS A 246 -18.96 21.64 1.45
C LYS A 246 -19.75 22.02 2.70
N ASN A 247 -19.74 21.16 3.74
CA ASN A 247 -20.53 21.32 4.96
C ASN A 247 -22.05 21.47 4.74
N VAL A 248 -22.57 20.98 3.60
CA VAL A 248 -24.02 20.85 3.34
C VAL A 248 -24.59 19.67 4.11
N LEU A 249 -23.75 18.64 4.34
CA LEU A 249 -24.04 17.47 5.16
C LEU A 249 -23.14 17.49 6.40
N GLY A 250 -23.73 17.20 7.56
CA GLY A 250 -23.03 17.03 8.81
C GLY A 250 -23.20 15.64 9.41
N LEU A 251 -22.37 15.30 10.39
CA LEU A 251 -22.51 14.12 11.22
C LEU A 251 -23.01 14.54 12.59
N ARG A 252 -24.05 13.85 13.08
CA ARG A 252 -24.49 13.97 14.46
C ARG A 252 -24.33 12.62 15.16
N PRO A 253 -23.71 12.57 16.37
CA PRO A 253 -23.71 11.37 17.18
C PRO A 253 -25.16 10.97 17.50
N ALA A 254 -25.52 9.71 17.24
CA ALA A 254 -26.76 9.14 17.77
C ALA A 254 -26.57 8.88 19.27
N GLY A 255 -27.62 9.08 20.06
CA GLY A 255 -27.56 9.06 21.54
C GLY A 255 -27.12 7.75 22.19
N ASP A 256 -26.84 6.67 21.43
CA ASP A 256 -26.36 5.37 21.87
C ASP A 256 -25.30 4.80 20.95
N GLU A 257 -24.12 5.35 20.95
CA GLU A 257 -22.89 4.89 20.25
C GLU A 257 -22.97 4.79 18.72
N ARG A 258 -24.07 5.16 18.08
CA ARG A 258 -24.22 5.17 16.62
C ARG A 258 -24.08 6.58 16.07
N THR A 259 -23.30 6.73 15.01
CA THR A 259 -23.22 7.99 14.26
C THR A 259 -24.32 8.00 13.20
N GLN A 260 -25.23 8.95 13.26
CA GLN A 260 -26.24 9.18 12.21
C GLN A 260 -25.76 10.30 11.28
N LEU A 261 -26.02 10.11 9.98
CA LEU A 261 -25.80 11.14 8.98
C LEU A 261 -27.07 12.02 8.92
N GLU A 262 -26.96 13.27 9.31
CA GLU A 262 -28.04 14.24 9.14
C GLU A 262 -27.68 15.29 8.11
N LEU A 263 -28.69 15.69 7.33
CA LEU A 263 -28.62 16.91 6.51
C LEU A 263 -28.60 18.09 7.47
N ALA A 264 -27.48 18.78 7.59
CA ALA A 264 -27.43 20.03 8.30
C ALA A 264 -28.17 21.08 7.43
N PRO A 265 -29.23 21.75 7.95
CA PRO A 265 -29.80 22.90 7.26
C PRO A 265 -28.70 23.96 7.08
N PHE A 266 -28.57 24.48 5.89
CA PHE A 266 -27.69 25.62 5.61
C PHE A 266 -28.11 26.80 6.50
N THR A 267 -27.37 27.05 7.57
CA THR A 267 -27.45 28.30 8.32
C THR A 267 -26.39 29.26 7.78
N PRO A 268 -26.74 30.29 7.01
CA PRO A 268 -25.81 31.33 6.61
C PRO A 268 -25.42 32.12 7.86
N GLY A 269 -24.17 32.05 8.28
CA GLY A 269 -23.61 32.96 9.28
C GLY A 269 -23.19 32.35 10.61
N LEU A 270 -22.23 31.39 10.60
CA LEU A 270 -21.25 31.20 11.68
C LEU A 270 -19.91 30.94 10.98
N ALA A 271 -19.18 32.02 10.72
CA ALA A 271 -17.77 32.00 10.35
C ALA A 271 -16.93 31.93 11.62
#